data_34f3345d40847a75593221093808bac1
#
_entry.id   34f3345d40847a75593221093808bac1
#
_cell.length_a   1.000
_cell.length_b   1.000
_cell.length_c   1.000
_cell.angle_alpha   90.00
_cell.angle_beta   90.00
_cell.angle_gamma   90.00
#
_symmetry.space_group_name_H-M   'P 1'
#
loop_
_entity.id
_entity.type
_entity.pdbx_description
1 polymer ?
#
loop_
_entity_poly.entity_id
_entity_poly.type
_entity_poly.pdbx_seq_one_letter_code
_entity_poly.pdbx_strand_id
1 'polypeptide(L)' 'MQHEKILILDFGSQYTQLIARRVRELNIYCEIHPFNKIPELSVDLKGVILS' A
#
# COMPACT_ATOMS: atom_id res chain seq x y z
N MET A 1 -12.52 9.70 13.04
CA MET A 1 -11.10 9.42 12.78
C MET A 1 -10.94 8.96 11.35
N GLN A 2 -10.00 9.52 10.64
CA GLN A 2 -9.77 9.16 9.26
C GLN A 2 -8.78 8.02 9.16
N HIS A 3 -9.09 7.09 8.27
CA HIS A 3 -8.21 5.95 8.03
C HIS A 3 -7.74 6.01 6.58
N GLU A 4 -6.84 6.96 6.33
CA GLU A 4 -6.25 7.04 5.01
C GLU A 4 -5.36 5.84 4.79
N LYS A 5 -5.48 5.26 3.61
CA LYS A 5 -4.80 4.02 3.30
C LYS A 5 -4.07 4.11 1.98
N ILE A 6 -2.86 3.56 1.94
CA ILE A 6 -2.09 3.41 0.72
C ILE A 6 -2.05 1.92 0.36
N LEU A 7 -2.35 1.61 -0.86
CA LEU A 7 -2.27 0.24 -1.36
C LEU A 7 -0.97 0.07 -2.14
N ILE A 8 -0.22 -0.96 -1.79
CA ILE A 8 1.03 -1.28 -2.49
C ILE A 8 0.82 -2.60 -3.22
N LEU A 9 0.95 -2.57 -4.54
CA LEU A 9 0.84 -3.78 -5.36
C LEU A 9 2.24 -4.32 -5.59
N ASP A 10 2.46 -5.55 -5.17
CA ASP A 10 3.77 -6.20 -5.21
C ASP A 10 3.94 -6.93 -6.54
N PHE A 11 4.82 -6.42 -7.39
CA PHE A 11 5.14 -7.03 -8.67
C PHE A 11 6.46 -7.81 -8.62
N GLY A 12 6.91 -8.14 -7.41
CA GLY A 12 8.15 -8.88 -7.24
C GLY A 12 9.37 -8.03 -6.96
N SER A 13 9.16 -6.75 -6.66
CA SER A 13 10.25 -5.86 -6.34
C SER A 13 10.85 -6.20 -4.98
N GLN A 14 12.16 -6.13 -4.89
CA GLN A 14 12.82 -6.30 -3.60
C GLN A 14 12.65 -5.08 -2.70
N TYR A 15 12.06 -4.02 -3.22
CA TYR A 15 11.89 -2.78 -2.47
C TYR A 15 10.52 -2.63 -1.82
N THR A 16 9.62 -3.58 -2.05
CA THR A 16 8.25 -3.46 -1.54
C THR A 16 8.21 -3.25 -0.04
N GLN A 17 9.00 -4.02 0.72
CA GLN A 17 9.00 -3.91 2.17
C GLN A 17 9.60 -2.57 2.62
N LEU A 18 10.59 -2.06 1.91
CA LEU A 18 11.18 -0.77 2.24
C LEU A 18 10.18 0.36 2.02
N ILE A 19 9.42 0.27 0.94
CA ILE A 19 8.39 1.26 0.64
C ILE A 19 7.33 1.24 1.74
N ALA A 20 6.86 0.06 2.12
CA ALA A 20 5.85 -0.06 3.17
C ALA A 20 6.36 0.52 4.49
N ARG A 21 7.62 0.25 4.82
CA ARG A 21 8.20 0.78 6.06
C ARG A 21 8.21 2.30 6.04
N ARG A 22 8.61 2.90 4.91
CA ARG A 22 8.65 4.36 4.82
C ARG A 22 7.27 4.97 4.96
N VAL A 23 6.28 4.36 4.34
CA VAL A 23 4.91 4.85 4.43
C VAL A 23 4.45 4.81 5.89
N ARG A 24 4.76 3.72 6.59
CA ARG A 24 4.37 3.60 8.00
C ARG A 24 5.10 4.58 8.90
N GLU A 25 6.34 4.92 8.57
CA GLU A 25 7.08 5.92 9.33
C GLU A 25 6.43 7.29 9.25
N LEU A 26 5.62 7.52 8.24
CA LEU A 26 4.86 8.75 8.08
C LEU A 26 3.50 8.67 8.76
N ASN A 27 3.26 7.62 9.55
CA ASN A 27 2.00 7.38 10.24
C ASN A 27 0.84 7.18 9.27
N ILE A 28 1.12 6.57 8.14
CA ILE A 28 0.10 6.27 7.14
C ILE A 28 -0.07 4.76 7.08
N TYR A 29 -1.31 4.33 7.16
CA TYR A 29 -1.59 2.91 7.05
C TYR A 29 -1.39 2.44 5.61
N CYS A 30 -0.77 1.29 5.42
CA CYS A 30 -0.61 0.72 4.10
C CYS A 30 -0.85 -0.78 4.14
N GLU A 31 -1.25 -1.31 2.98
CA GLU A 31 -1.44 -2.74 2.80
C GLU A 31 -0.66 -3.18 1.57
N ILE A 32 -0.06 -4.35 1.65
CA ILE A 32 0.67 -4.93 0.52
C ILE A 32 -0.14 -6.10 -0.01
N HIS A 33 -0.40 -6.08 -1.30
CA HIS A 33 -1.13 -7.16 -1.96
C HIS A 33 -0.37 -7.61 -3.20
N PRO A 34 -0.44 -8.91 -3.56
CA PRO A 34 0.14 -9.38 -4.81
C PRO A 34 -0.51 -8.66 -5.99
N PHE A 35 0.26 -8.45 -7.05
CA PHE A 35 -0.25 -7.71 -8.20
C PHE A 35 -1.47 -8.39 -8.84
N ASN A 36 -1.58 -9.71 -8.69
CA ASN A 36 -2.67 -10.47 -9.30
C ASN A 36 -3.85 -10.70 -8.34
N LYS A 37 -3.83 -10.06 -7.18
CA LYS A 37 -4.91 -10.16 -6.20
C LYS A 37 -5.26 -8.78 -5.68
N ILE A 38 -5.85 -7.99 -6.55
CA ILE A 38 -6.21 -6.61 -6.21
C ILE A 38 -7.45 -6.64 -5.33
N PRO A 39 -7.39 -6.05 -4.14
CA PRO A 39 -8.54 -6.04 -3.26
C PRO A 39 -9.59 -5.07 -3.75
N GLU A 40 -10.77 -5.15 -3.16
CA GLU A 40 -11.81 -4.19 -3.45
C GLU A 40 -11.37 -2.80 -2.98
N LEU A 41 -11.49 -1.84 -3.86
CA LEU A 41 -11.07 -0.47 -3.53
C LEU A 41 -12.10 0.17 -2.61
N SER A 42 -11.60 0.88 -1.61
CA SER A 42 -12.46 1.52 -0.63
C SER A 42 -12.33 3.04 -0.73
N VAL A 43 -13.29 3.73 -0.12
CA VAL A 43 -13.34 5.19 -0.20
C VAL A 43 -12.19 5.85 0.55
N ASP A 44 -11.56 5.14 1.48
CA ASP A 44 -10.44 5.71 2.23
C ASP A 44 -9.10 5.46 1.55
N LEU A 45 -9.10 4.89 0.35
CA LEU A 45 -7.88 4.66 -0.39
C LEU A 45 -7.38 5.98 -0.97
N LYS A 46 -6.18 6.38 -0.59
CA LYS A 46 -5.60 7.66 -1.02
C LYS A 46 -4.60 7.52 -2.15
N GLY A 47 -4.07 6.33 -2.34
CA GLY A 47 -3.12 6.14 -3.42
C GLY A 47 -2.74 4.69 -3.60
N VAL A 48 -2.13 4.41 -4.73
CA VAL A 48 -1.66 3.07 -5.09
C VAL A 48 -0.22 3.19 -5.51
N ILE A 49 0.63 2.33 -4.96
CA ILE A 49 2.04 2.27 -5.34
C ILE A 49 2.27 0.95 -6.06
N LEU A 50 2.86 1.03 -7.24
CA LEU A 50 3.26 -0.15 -8.00
C LEU A 50 4.73 -0.43 -7.74
N SER A 51 5.01 -1.60 -7.24
CA SER A 51 6.39 -1.91 -6.84
C SER A 51 6.89 -3.24 -7.38
#